data_7329c750a6b0c007388049c7d757e05d
#
_entry.id   7329c750a6b0c007388049c7d757e05d
#
_cell.length_a   1.000
_cell.length_b   1.000
_cell.length_c   1.000
_cell.angle_alpha   90.00
_cell.angle_beta   90.00
_cell.angle_gamma   90.00
#
_symmetry.space_group_name_H-M   'P 1'
#
loop_
_entity.id
_entity.type
_entity.pdbx_description
1 polymer ?
#
loop_
_entity_poly.entity_id
_entity_poly.type
_entity_poly.pdbx_seq_one_letter_code
_entity_poly.pdbx_strand_id
1 'polypeptide(L)'
;MIVRTAAEGATEEQLQRDITALTARWEDIESKVSGGKAPQLLYAEPDVMIKVIRDLFNEDFASLTVQGDEVWDMVSGYIAHVAPDLAERVKRWEGEGDIFAARRLDEQIHKALDRKVHLPSGGSLVID
;
A
#
# COMPACT_ATOMS: atom_id res chain seq x y z
N MET A 1 10.93 -1.55 23.22
CA MET A 1 10.37 -1.00 21.96
C MET A 1 11.41 -0.09 21.35
N ILE A 2 11.56 -0.13 20.02
CA ILE A 2 12.52 0.72 19.30
C ILE A 2 11.71 1.57 18.31
N VAL A 3 11.82 2.88 18.42
CA VAL A 3 11.28 3.83 17.45
C VAL A 3 12.39 4.14 16.43
N ARG A 4 12.09 3.93 15.14
CA ARG A 4 13.06 4.14 14.05
C ARG A 4 12.84 5.50 13.39
N THR A 5 13.81 5.94 12.62
CA THR A 5 13.79 7.23 11.89
C THR A 5 12.56 7.39 10.98
N ALA A 6 12.01 6.28 10.48
CA ALA A 6 10.77 6.29 9.70
C ALA A 6 9.54 6.84 10.46
N ALA A 7 9.64 6.96 11.78
CA ALA A 7 8.58 7.58 12.61
C ALA A 7 8.78 9.10 12.79
N GLU A 8 9.76 9.71 12.11
CA GLU A 8 9.94 11.16 12.14
C GLU A 8 8.70 11.87 11.56
N GLY A 9 8.13 12.78 12.32
CA GLY A 9 6.89 13.47 11.96
C GLY A 9 5.59 12.74 12.32
N ALA A 10 5.66 11.49 12.81
CA ALA A 10 4.47 10.78 13.27
C ALA A 10 3.88 11.40 14.55
N THR A 11 2.55 11.48 14.61
CA THR A 11 1.86 11.96 15.81
C THR A 11 1.86 10.92 16.92
N GLU A 12 1.65 11.35 18.16
CA GLU A 12 1.52 10.44 19.30
C GLU A 12 0.42 9.39 19.08
N GLU A 13 -0.71 9.81 18.50
CA GLU A 13 -1.84 8.92 18.21
C GLU A 13 -1.49 7.84 17.17
N GLN A 14 -0.73 8.20 16.14
CA GLN A 14 -0.25 7.25 15.14
C GLN A 14 0.71 6.23 15.76
N LEU A 15 1.64 6.68 16.58
CA LEU A 15 2.55 5.80 17.31
C LEU A 15 1.81 4.88 18.28
N GLN A 16 0.80 5.39 18.99
CA GLN A 16 -0.02 4.59 19.91
C GLN A 16 -0.82 3.51 19.19
N ARG A 17 -1.39 3.81 18.00
CA ARG A 17 -2.09 2.82 17.17
C ARG A 17 -1.14 1.70 16.73
N ASP A 18 0.06 2.06 16.28
CA ASP A 18 1.07 1.08 15.84
C ASP A 18 1.52 0.17 16.99
N ILE A 19 1.77 0.74 18.16
CA ILE A 19 2.11 -0.03 19.36
C ILE A 19 0.99 -1.01 19.72
N THR A 20 -0.26 -0.56 19.71
CA THR A 20 -1.41 -1.39 20.02
C THR A 20 -1.54 -2.55 19.04
N ALA A 21 -1.39 -2.28 17.74
CA ALA A 21 -1.43 -3.30 16.70
C ALA A 21 -0.29 -4.32 16.83
N LEU A 22 0.93 -3.86 17.13
CA LEU A 22 2.09 -4.73 17.33
C LEU A 22 1.94 -5.60 18.60
N THR A 23 1.40 -5.04 19.67
CA THR A 23 1.15 -5.78 20.92
C THR A 23 0.12 -6.88 20.70
N ALA A 24 -1.01 -6.56 20.07
CA ALA A 24 -2.05 -7.54 19.75
C ALA A 24 -1.51 -8.68 18.85
N ARG A 25 -0.67 -8.33 17.87
CA ARG A 25 -0.01 -9.33 17.02
C ARG A 25 0.93 -10.23 17.81
N TRP A 26 1.69 -9.68 18.74
CA TRP A 26 2.58 -10.44 19.60
C TRP A 26 1.81 -11.42 20.49
N GLU A 27 0.72 -10.98 21.09
CA GLU A 27 -0.17 -11.82 21.91
C GLU A 27 -0.76 -12.98 21.08
N ASP A 28 -1.17 -12.75 19.83
CA ASP A 28 -1.61 -13.82 18.93
C ASP A 28 -0.50 -14.84 18.65
N ILE A 29 0.73 -14.37 18.41
CA ILE A 29 1.89 -15.24 18.21
C ILE A 29 2.17 -16.06 19.46
N GLU A 30 2.19 -15.46 20.65
CA GLU A 30 2.41 -16.17 21.92
C GLU A 30 1.33 -17.23 22.18
N SER A 31 0.07 -16.89 21.89
CA SER A 31 -1.04 -17.84 22.01
C SER A 31 -0.85 -19.06 21.09
N LYS A 32 -0.46 -18.82 19.83
CA LYS A 32 -0.17 -19.90 18.87
C LYS A 32 1.00 -20.77 19.30
N VAL A 33 2.06 -20.17 19.81
CA VAL A 33 3.24 -20.90 20.33
C VAL A 33 2.85 -21.77 21.50
N SER A 34 2.06 -21.24 22.44
CA SER A 34 1.67 -21.95 23.67
C SER A 34 0.71 -23.11 23.43
N GLY A 35 -0.17 -23.00 22.42
CA GLY A 35 -1.21 -24.00 22.11
C GLY A 35 -0.87 -24.96 20.98
N GLY A 36 0.18 -24.73 20.23
CA GLY A 36 0.43 -25.37 18.96
C GLY A 36 1.43 -26.51 18.98
N LYS A 37 1.32 -27.35 17.94
CA LYS A 37 2.32 -28.38 17.61
C LYS A 37 3.25 -27.83 16.52
N ALA A 38 4.55 -27.96 16.72
CA ALA A 38 5.53 -27.61 15.69
C ALA A 38 5.55 -28.67 14.56
N PRO A 39 5.82 -28.28 13.29
CA PRO A 39 5.95 -26.91 12.81
C PRO A 39 4.58 -26.25 12.55
N GLN A 40 4.45 -24.94 12.81
CA GLN A 40 3.25 -24.15 12.50
C GLN A 40 3.61 -22.75 12.01
N LEU A 41 2.77 -22.18 11.16
CA LEU A 41 2.91 -20.81 10.71
C LEU A 41 2.43 -19.84 11.79
N LEU A 42 3.35 -19.12 12.41
CA LEU A 42 3.04 -18.14 13.45
C LEU A 42 2.62 -16.80 12.86
N TYR A 43 3.33 -16.37 11.83
CA TYR A 43 3.08 -15.12 11.13
C TYR A 43 3.53 -15.25 9.67
N ALA A 44 2.70 -14.80 8.74
CA ALA A 44 3.08 -14.68 7.33
C ALA A 44 3.41 -13.22 7.01
N GLU A 45 4.36 -13.01 6.13
CA GLU A 45 4.62 -11.68 5.58
C GLU A 45 3.34 -11.19 4.86
N PRO A 46 2.95 -9.92 5.04
CA PRO A 46 1.81 -9.36 4.31
C PRO A 46 1.97 -9.51 2.80
N ASP A 47 0.86 -9.66 2.10
CA ASP A 47 0.84 -9.61 0.64
C ASP A 47 1.62 -8.40 0.12
N VAL A 48 2.29 -8.57 -1.03
CA VAL A 48 3.11 -7.52 -1.65
C VAL A 48 2.31 -6.23 -1.83
N MET A 49 1.02 -6.33 -2.14
CA MET A 49 0.15 -5.17 -2.30
C MET A 49 -0.04 -4.42 -0.98
N ILE A 50 -0.30 -5.12 0.12
CA ILE A 50 -0.41 -4.52 1.45
C ILE A 50 0.90 -3.85 1.85
N LYS A 51 2.02 -4.47 1.51
CA LYS A 51 3.36 -3.93 1.78
C LYS A 51 3.59 -2.62 1.02
N VAL A 52 3.24 -2.58 -0.27
CA VAL A 52 3.34 -1.38 -1.11
C VAL A 52 2.43 -0.26 -0.57
N ILE A 53 1.19 -0.57 -0.22
CA ILE A 53 0.26 0.41 0.34
C ILE A 53 0.80 0.97 1.66
N ARG A 54 1.25 0.10 2.56
CA ARG A 54 1.83 0.52 3.85
C ARG A 54 3.03 1.46 3.69
N ASP A 55 3.89 1.17 2.71
CA ASP A 55 5.16 1.87 2.56
C ASP A 55 5.03 3.15 1.72
N LEU A 56 4.03 3.25 0.84
CA LEU A 56 3.88 4.35 -0.11
C LEU A 56 2.62 5.20 0.10
N PHE A 57 1.50 4.60 0.50
CA PHE A 57 0.24 5.33 0.61
C PHE A 57 0.20 6.18 1.89
N ASN A 58 0.25 7.49 1.71
CA ASN A 58 0.25 8.48 2.78
C ASN A 58 -0.66 9.67 2.42
N GLU A 59 -0.63 10.72 3.22
CA GLU A 59 -1.45 11.92 3.06
C GLU A 59 -1.19 12.72 1.79
N ASP A 60 -0.04 12.53 1.14
CA ASP A 60 0.32 13.21 -0.11
C ASP A 60 -0.48 12.69 -1.30
N PHE A 61 -1.07 11.48 -1.18
CA PHE A 61 -1.90 10.90 -2.23
C PHE A 61 -3.35 11.37 -2.14
N ALA A 62 -3.87 11.89 -3.25
CA ALA A 62 -5.25 12.34 -3.35
C ALA A 62 -6.25 11.16 -3.28
N SER A 63 -5.91 10.02 -3.86
CA SER A 63 -6.72 8.81 -3.81
C SER A 63 -5.93 7.55 -4.16
N LEU A 64 -6.39 6.42 -3.65
CA LEU A 64 -5.99 5.08 -4.02
C LEU A 64 -7.20 4.39 -4.67
N THR A 65 -7.08 4.02 -5.95
CA THR A 65 -8.16 3.31 -6.64
C THR A 65 -7.79 1.85 -6.81
N VAL A 66 -8.69 0.96 -6.41
CA VAL A 66 -8.47 -0.49 -6.38
C VAL A 66 -9.46 -1.18 -7.30
N GLN A 67 -8.97 -2.09 -8.15
CA GLN A 67 -9.77 -2.93 -9.02
C GLN A 67 -9.73 -4.39 -8.54
N GLY A 68 -10.89 -5.04 -8.53
CA GLY A 68 -11.09 -6.43 -8.11
C GLY A 68 -11.64 -6.55 -6.69
N ASP A 69 -12.57 -7.48 -6.51
CA ASP A 69 -13.35 -7.60 -5.27
C ASP A 69 -12.49 -8.09 -4.10
N GLU A 70 -11.73 -9.16 -4.33
CA GLU A 70 -10.83 -9.71 -3.29
C GLU A 70 -9.78 -8.70 -2.84
N VAL A 71 -9.22 -7.96 -3.81
CA VAL A 71 -8.22 -6.93 -3.52
C VAL A 71 -8.85 -5.74 -2.80
N TRP A 72 -10.07 -5.36 -3.20
CA TRP A 72 -10.83 -4.32 -2.53
C TRP A 72 -11.06 -4.65 -1.05
N ASP A 73 -11.56 -5.85 -0.76
CA ASP A 73 -11.85 -6.29 0.60
C ASP A 73 -10.59 -6.31 1.47
N MET A 74 -9.49 -6.82 0.91
CA MET A 74 -8.19 -6.85 1.58
C MET A 74 -7.66 -5.44 1.90
N VAL A 75 -7.65 -4.56 0.89
CA VAL A 75 -7.08 -3.20 1.00
C VAL A 75 -7.94 -2.31 1.88
N SER A 76 -9.26 -2.31 1.68
CA SER A 76 -10.18 -1.50 2.47
C SER A 76 -10.17 -1.92 3.94
N GLY A 77 -10.16 -3.23 4.21
CA GLY A 77 -10.03 -3.76 5.56
C GLY A 77 -8.71 -3.37 6.23
N TYR A 78 -7.60 -3.47 5.51
CA TYR A 78 -6.30 -3.05 6.02
C TYR A 78 -6.26 -1.56 6.37
N ILE A 79 -6.68 -0.69 5.44
CA ILE A 79 -6.66 0.77 5.63
C ILE A 79 -7.60 1.19 6.76
N ALA A 80 -8.80 0.62 6.84
CA ALA A 80 -9.75 0.92 7.91
C ALA A 80 -9.17 0.62 9.32
N HIS A 81 -8.28 -0.37 9.40
CA HIS A 81 -7.65 -0.76 10.66
C HIS A 81 -6.38 0.04 10.98
N VAL A 82 -5.53 0.27 9.99
CA VAL A 82 -4.18 0.85 10.18
C VAL A 82 -4.17 2.37 10.04
N ALA A 83 -4.94 2.91 9.08
CA ALA A 83 -4.98 4.33 8.77
C ALA A 83 -6.40 4.78 8.41
N PRO A 84 -7.33 4.79 9.38
CA PRO A 84 -8.73 5.13 9.14
C PRO A 84 -8.91 6.54 8.55
N ASP A 85 -7.98 7.44 8.82
CA ASP A 85 -7.97 8.81 8.30
C ASP A 85 -7.81 8.84 6.76
N LEU A 86 -7.20 7.80 6.19
CA LEU A 86 -7.02 7.65 4.74
C LEU A 86 -8.13 6.81 4.08
N ALA A 87 -9.05 6.23 4.86
CA ALA A 87 -10.08 5.34 4.34
C ALA A 87 -10.98 6.00 3.28
N GLU A 88 -11.32 7.27 3.45
CA GLU A 88 -12.13 8.03 2.48
C GLU A 88 -11.43 8.26 1.13
N ARG A 89 -10.11 8.15 1.10
CA ARG A 89 -9.31 8.28 -0.13
C ARG A 89 -9.21 6.98 -0.90
N VAL A 90 -9.59 5.85 -0.31
CA VAL A 90 -9.60 4.54 -0.97
C VAL A 90 -10.90 4.40 -1.74
N LYS A 91 -10.79 4.14 -3.04
CA LYS A 91 -11.95 4.04 -3.95
C LYS A 91 -11.92 2.74 -4.72
N ARG A 92 -13.09 2.10 -4.84
CA ARG A 92 -13.24 0.96 -5.73
C ARG A 92 -13.39 1.44 -7.17
N TRP A 93 -12.75 0.73 -8.10
CA TRP A 93 -12.96 0.95 -9.51
C TRP A 93 -14.34 0.40 -9.93
N GLU A 94 -15.20 1.28 -10.40
CA GLU A 94 -16.56 0.95 -10.85
C GLU A 94 -16.73 1.10 -12.37
N GLY A 95 -15.63 1.47 -13.07
CA GLY A 95 -15.64 1.63 -14.52
C GLY A 95 -15.63 0.30 -15.25
N GLU A 96 -16.01 0.34 -16.53
CA GLU A 96 -15.90 -0.83 -17.41
C GLU A 96 -14.45 -1.12 -17.79
N GLY A 97 -14.10 -2.41 -17.80
CA GLY A 97 -12.77 -2.87 -18.22
C GLY A 97 -11.66 -2.62 -17.23
N ASP A 98 -10.43 -2.70 -17.73
CA ASP A 98 -9.23 -2.53 -16.94
C ASP A 98 -8.92 -1.05 -16.65
N ILE A 99 -8.67 -0.74 -15.38
CA ILE A 99 -8.32 0.61 -14.92
C ILE A 99 -7.06 1.16 -15.60
N PHE A 100 -6.06 0.30 -15.89
CA PHE A 100 -4.82 0.74 -16.53
C PHE A 100 -5.09 1.21 -17.96
N ALA A 101 -5.90 0.46 -18.70
CA ALA A 101 -6.33 0.85 -20.03
C ALA A 101 -7.20 2.13 -20.00
N ALA A 102 -8.19 2.19 -19.09
CA ALA A 102 -9.07 3.36 -18.96
C ALA A 102 -8.33 4.65 -18.58
N ARG A 103 -7.27 4.52 -17.79
CA ARG A 103 -6.40 5.66 -17.39
C ARG A 103 -5.17 5.83 -18.29
N ARG A 104 -5.04 5.01 -19.34
CA ARG A 104 -3.90 5.02 -20.27
C ARG A 104 -2.55 4.90 -19.55
N LEU A 105 -2.50 4.13 -18.46
CA LEU A 105 -1.29 3.98 -17.65
C LEU A 105 -0.20 3.22 -18.41
N ASP A 106 -0.57 2.21 -19.19
CA ASP A 106 0.38 1.45 -20.02
C ASP A 106 1.11 2.36 -20.99
N GLU A 107 0.39 3.27 -21.65
CA GLU A 107 0.99 4.23 -22.57
C GLU A 107 1.94 5.20 -21.85
N GLN A 108 1.57 5.65 -20.64
CA GLN A 108 2.41 6.53 -19.84
C GLN A 108 3.69 5.82 -19.37
N ILE A 109 3.58 4.55 -18.96
CA ILE A 109 4.72 3.73 -18.57
C ILE A 109 5.65 3.51 -19.76
N HIS A 110 5.13 3.09 -20.92
CA HIS A 110 5.93 2.92 -22.14
C HIS A 110 6.64 4.21 -22.51
N LYS A 111 5.93 5.33 -22.49
CA LYS A 111 6.52 6.64 -22.77
C LYS A 111 7.61 7.03 -21.78
N ALA A 112 7.45 6.68 -20.50
CA ALA A 112 8.45 6.97 -19.47
C ALA A 112 9.71 6.10 -19.61
N LEU A 113 9.57 4.88 -20.16
CA LEU A 113 10.66 3.96 -20.42
C LEU A 113 11.35 4.21 -21.78
N ASP A 114 10.75 5.04 -22.65
CA ASP A 114 11.34 5.37 -23.95
C ASP A 114 12.51 6.35 -23.74
N ARG A 115 13.66 6.01 -24.31
CA ARG A 115 14.84 6.87 -24.28
C ARG A 115 14.66 8.15 -25.09
N LYS A 116 13.75 8.16 -26.05
CA LYS A 116 13.46 9.31 -26.91
C LYS A 116 12.23 10.07 -26.43
N VAL A 117 12.46 11.29 -25.95
CA VAL A 117 11.41 12.19 -25.49
C VAL A 117 11.13 13.23 -26.57
N HIS A 118 9.88 13.27 -27.08
CA HIS A 118 9.43 14.25 -28.04
C HIS A 118 8.99 15.54 -27.34
N LEU A 119 9.49 16.66 -27.81
CA LEU A 119 9.17 17.98 -27.28
C LEU A 119 7.96 18.58 -28.01
N PRO A 120 7.15 19.42 -27.32
CA PRO A 120 6.02 20.12 -27.95
C PRO A 120 6.43 20.99 -29.15
N SER A 121 7.69 21.45 -29.21
CA SER A 121 8.28 22.24 -30.30
C SER A 121 8.60 21.44 -31.56
N GLY A 122 8.36 20.12 -31.57
CA GLY A 122 8.70 19.22 -32.68
C GLY A 122 10.11 18.64 -32.64
N GLY A 123 10.93 19.05 -31.66
CA GLY A 123 12.24 18.44 -31.41
C GLY A 123 12.17 17.16 -30.58
N SER A 124 13.31 16.50 -30.35
CA SER A 124 13.41 15.37 -29.44
C SER A 124 14.73 15.38 -28.66
N LEU A 125 14.67 14.82 -27.46
CA LEU A 125 15.83 14.54 -26.62
C LEU A 125 16.03 13.03 -26.56
N VAL A 126 17.28 12.60 -26.43
CA VAL A 126 17.62 11.20 -26.13
C VAL A 126 18.27 11.18 -24.75
N ILE A 127 17.74 10.35 -23.87
CA ILE A 127 18.22 10.17 -22.50
C ILE A 127 19.04 8.90 -22.46
N ASP A 128 20.32 9.02 -22.14
CA ASP A 128 21.24 7.88 -21.97
C ASP A 128 21.33 7.45 -20.50
#